data_cb7eb4c9c69a5a6f79c26d9d0c3e385a
#
_entry.id   cb7eb4c9c69a5a6f79c26d9d0c3e385a
#
_cell.length_a   1.000
_cell.length_b   1.000
_cell.length_c   1.000
_cell.angle_alpha   90.00
_cell.angle_beta   90.00
_cell.angle_gamma   90.00
#
_symmetry.space_group_name_H-M   'P 1'
#
loop_
_entity.id
_entity.type
_entity.pdbx_description
1 polymer ?
#
loop_
_entity_poly.entity_id
_entity_poly.type
_entity_poly.pdbx_seq_one_letter_code
_entity_poly.pdbx_strand_id
1 'polypeptide(L)'
;HNYIRGKRMNKYQVLYLKDIYYSGEKLNKKMYEFLGKLWNDSQYYAYLRYREYKQVVDDYYSILPKYPKLVDLEEMCEICDWIEGYIENEGYYNWRYSQYFYDNKRKYEYENDRYQMIIPKDVSDILRDAAQQHNCLYRYVWRVASGDTVILFMRDKGDSSKSLVTLEVKHNAIVQAYRAFNKLPNEQEQKFIEEFAKEKKLCFELEYYE
;
A
#
# COMPACT_ATOMS: atom_id res chain seq x y z
N HIS A 1 12.77 0.46 31.90
CA HIS A 1 13.74 1.31 32.61
C HIS A 1 15.22 0.93 32.37
N ASN A 2 15.56 -0.36 32.21
CA ASN A 2 16.97 -0.79 32.12
C ASN A 2 17.66 -0.55 30.76
N TYR A 3 16.94 -0.28 29.69
CA TYR A 3 17.49 -0.12 28.34
C TYR A 3 18.05 1.28 28.03
N ILE A 4 17.70 2.29 28.81
CA ILE A 4 18.02 3.70 28.56
C ILE A 4 19.13 4.22 29.50
N ARG A 5 19.49 3.46 30.53
CA ARG A 5 20.51 3.88 31.51
C ARG A 5 21.88 4.07 30.85
N GLY A 6 22.36 5.32 30.83
CA GLY A 6 23.72 5.68 30.41
C GLY A 6 23.91 6.01 28.91
N LYS A 7 22.87 6.00 28.08
CA LYS A 7 23.01 6.46 26.69
C LYS A 7 22.67 7.96 26.56
N ARG A 8 23.56 8.74 25.96
CA ARG A 8 23.23 10.11 25.54
C ARG A 8 22.17 10.03 24.44
N MET A 9 20.99 10.61 24.69
CA MET A 9 19.93 10.73 23.71
C MET A 9 19.95 12.10 23.05
N ASN A 10 19.62 12.17 21.76
CA ASN A 10 19.39 13.43 21.08
C ASN A 10 17.99 14.00 21.42
N LYS A 11 17.72 15.25 21.01
CA LYS A 11 16.47 15.95 21.32
C LYS A 11 15.22 15.20 20.80
N TYR A 12 15.31 14.55 19.61
CA TYR A 12 14.18 13.85 18.98
C TYR A 12 13.82 12.57 19.72
N GLN A 13 14.81 11.84 20.18
CA GLN A 13 14.65 10.66 21.02
C GLN A 13 13.96 11.01 22.34
N VAL A 14 14.33 12.14 22.93
CA VAL A 14 13.68 12.63 24.17
C VAL A 14 12.23 13.04 23.90
N LEU A 15 11.96 13.72 22.78
CA LEU A 15 10.61 14.11 22.40
C LEU A 15 9.72 12.88 22.13
N TYR A 16 10.23 11.89 21.41
CA TYR A 16 9.52 10.63 21.17
C TYR A 16 9.17 9.90 22.47
N LEU A 17 10.10 9.82 23.43
CA LEU A 17 9.84 9.19 24.74
C LEU A 17 8.81 9.97 25.57
N LYS A 18 8.80 11.30 25.50
CA LYS A 18 7.74 12.11 26.12
C LYS A 18 6.39 11.79 25.51
N ASP A 19 6.32 11.66 24.21
CA ASP A 19 5.13 11.32 23.46
C ASP A 19 4.54 9.98 23.91
N ILE A 20 5.39 8.93 23.97
CA ILE A 20 5.02 7.61 24.50
C ILE A 20 4.53 7.70 25.93
N TYR A 21 5.21 8.46 26.76
CA TYR A 21 4.83 8.65 28.18
C TYR A 21 3.45 9.29 28.30
N TYR A 22 3.18 10.37 27.57
CA TYR A 22 1.91 11.10 27.64
C TYR A 22 0.75 10.34 26.98
N SER A 23 1.02 9.47 26.00
CA SER A 23 -0.02 8.59 25.43
C SER A 23 -0.40 7.42 26.34
N GLY A 24 0.33 7.19 27.44
CA GLY A 24 0.11 6.06 28.34
C GLY A 24 0.56 4.71 27.75
N GLU A 25 1.22 4.72 26.60
CA GLU A 25 1.71 3.50 25.97
C GLU A 25 2.95 2.95 26.70
N LYS A 26 3.08 1.63 26.73
CA LYS A 26 4.28 0.98 27.27
C LYS A 26 5.29 0.79 26.15
N LEU A 27 6.51 1.27 26.36
CA LEU A 27 7.61 1.10 25.44
C LEU A 27 7.89 -0.40 25.19
N ASN A 28 7.72 -0.84 23.95
CA ASN A 28 8.00 -2.20 23.51
C ASN A 28 9.28 -2.28 22.67
N LYS A 29 9.69 -3.48 22.26
CA LYS A 29 10.91 -3.71 21.50
C LYS A 29 10.94 -2.92 20.18
N LYS A 30 9.85 -2.90 19.42
CA LYS A 30 9.77 -2.18 18.14
C LYS A 30 9.86 -0.67 18.32
N MET A 31 9.20 -0.14 19.33
CA MET A 31 9.30 1.28 19.71
C MET A 31 10.73 1.67 20.12
N TYR A 32 11.42 0.78 20.81
CA TYR A 32 12.81 0.99 21.18
C TYR A 32 13.75 0.96 19.97
N GLU A 33 13.54 0.03 19.04
CA GLU A 33 14.30 -0.02 17.78
C GLU A 33 14.07 1.24 16.94
N PHE A 34 12.84 1.73 16.86
CA PHE A 34 12.51 3.00 16.22
C PHE A 34 13.17 4.18 16.89
N LEU A 35 13.11 4.25 18.23
CA LEU A 35 13.83 5.27 19.02
C LEU A 35 15.31 5.36 18.64
N GLY A 36 15.98 4.23 18.48
CA GLY A 36 17.39 4.16 18.10
C GLY A 36 17.72 4.75 16.73
N LYS A 37 16.71 4.95 15.89
CA LYS A 37 16.85 5.44 14.51
C LYS A 37 16.40 6.91 14.33
N LEU A 38 15.86 7.56 15.37
CA LEU A 38 15.44 8.97 15.31
C LEU A 38 16.63 9.90 15.49
N TRP A 39 17.14 10.47 14.40
CA TRP A 39 18.35 11.30 14.44
C TRP A 39 18.17 12.75 13.99
N ASN A 40 17.09 13.10 13.25
CA ASN A 40 16.90 14.42 12.68
C ASN A 40 15.45 14.91 12.74
N ASP A 41 15.23 16.19 12.40
CA ASP A 41 13.92 16.84 12.39
C ASP A 41 12.96 16.16 11.41
N SER A 42 13.39 15.86 10.19
CA SER A 42 12.56 15.27 9.15
C SER A 42 11.93 13.95 9.62
N GLN A 43 12.74 13.06 10.19
CA GLN A 43 12.27 11.78 10.72
C GLN A 43 11.28 11.94 11.88
N TYR A 44 11.52 12.92 12.75
CA TYR A 44 10.61 13.16 13.86
C TYR A 44 9.29 13.79 13.42
N TYR A 45 9.31 14.74 12.47
CA TYR A 45 8.10 15.34 11.91
C TYR A 45 7.29 14.32 11.10
N ALA A 46 7.92 13.46 10.32
CA ALA A 46 7.25 12.37 9.63
C ALA A 46 6.58 11.40 10.64
N TYR A 47 7.23 11.10 11.76
CA TYR A 47 6.63 10.32 12.84
C TYR A 47 5.38 10.99 13.44
N LEU A 48 5.45 12.30 13.72
CA LEU A 48 4.29 13.03 14.27
C LEU A 48 3.12 13.01 13.29
N ARG A 49 3.37 13.25 12.02
CA ARG A 49 2.37 13.21 10.96
C ARG A 49 1.74 11.82 10.82
N TYR A 50 2.56 10.77 10.76
CA TYR A 50 2.07 9.40 10.77
C TYR A 50 1.16 9.11 11.97
N ARG A 51 1.52 9.59 13.16
CA ARG A 51 0.75 9.37 14.38
C ARG A 51 -0.57 10.13 14.37
N GLU A 52 -0.59 11.34 13.85
CA GLU A 52 -1.80 12.17 13.72
C GLU A 52 -2.83 11.49 12.83
N TYR A 53 -2.41 11.03 11.66
CA TYR A 53 -3.30 10.40 10.67
C TYR A 53 -3.59 8.93 10.95
N LYS A 54 -2.72 8.24 11.69
CA LYS A 54 -2.87 6.81 11.95
C LYS A 54 -4.23 6.45 12.54
N GLN A 55 -4.74 7.21 13.47
CA GLN A 55 -6.04 6.93 14.10
C GLN A 55 -7.16 7.01 13.06
N VAL A 56 -7.18 8.06 12.25
CA VAL A 56 -8.17 8.27 11.19
C VAL A 56 -8.09 7.14 10.16
N VAL A 57 -6.89 6.77 9.76
CA VAL A 57 -6.65 5.71 8.78
C VAL A 57 -7.02 4.34 9.32
N ASP A 58 -6.67 4.02 10.56
CA ASP A 58 -6.98 2.73 11.19
C ASP A 58 -8.48 2.54 11.39
N ASP A 59 -9.21 3.59 11.75
CA ASP A 59 -10.66 3.55 11.92
C ASP A 59 -11.38 3.22 10.59
N TYR A 60 -10.83 3.66 9.46
CA TYR A 60 -11.44 3.44 8.14
C TYR A 60 -10.89 2.23 7.40
N TYR A 61 -9.58 1.95 7.49
CA TYR A 61 -8.92 1.03 6.54
C TYR A 61 -8.06 -0.06 7.17
N SER A 62 -7.63 0.07 8.43
CA SER A 62 -6.67 -0.86 9.07
C SER A 62 -5.43 -1.16 8.22
N ILE A 63 -4.97 -0.20 7.41
CA ILE A 63 -3.94 -0.38 6.40
C ILE A 63 -2.55 -0.20 6.98
N LEU A 64 -2.40 0.76 7.91
CA LEU A 64 -1.10 1.14 8.41
C LEU A 64 -0.62 0.23 9.55
N PRO A 65 0.66 -0.16 9.55
CA PRO A 65 1.20 -0.95 10.64
C PRO A 65 1.15 -0.16 11.96
N LYS A 66 0.92 -0.85 13.06
CA LYS A 66 0.90 -0.21 14.39
C LYS A 66 2.21 0.54 14.70
N TYR A 67 3.31 -0.02 14.27
CA TYR A 67 4.65 0.55 14.40
C TYR A 67 5.38 0.45 13.06
N PRO A 68 5.47 1.56 12.29
CA PRO A 68 6.17 1.56 11.00
C PRO A 68 7.67 1.41 11.23
N LYS A 69 8.36 0.89 10.23
CA LYS A 69 9.81 1.03 10.19
C LYS A 69 10.16 2.45 9.77
N LEU A 70 11.29 2.97 10.25
CA LEU A 70 11.70 4.32 9.90
C LEU A 70 11.93 4.50 8.39
N VAL A 71 12.43 3.45 7.72
CA VAL A 71 12.63 3.44 6.27
C VAL A 71 11.33 3.53 5.47
N ASP A 72 10.22 3.09 6.04
CA ASP A 72 8.90 3.10 5.41
C ASP A 72 8.10 4.37 5.79
N LEU A 73 8.65 5.25 6.64
CA LEU A 73 7.90 6.34 7.26
C LEU A 73 7.48 7.42 6.27
N GLU A 74 8.33 7.77 5.31
CA GLU A 74 7.99 8.72 4.23
C GLU A 74 6.87 8.17 3.35
N GLU A 75 6.98 6.90 2.94
CA GLU A 75 5.93 6.20 2.19
C GLU A 75 4.60 6.16 2.94
N MET A 76 4.64 5.86 4.24
CA MET A 76 3.43 5.85 5.07
C MET A 76 2.81 7.25 5.21
N CYS A 77 3.61 8.31 5.27
CA CYS A 77 3.12 9.67 5.28
C CYS A 77 2.46 10.05 3.94
N GLU A 78 3.05 9.67 2.80
CA GLU A 78 2.44 9.87 1.50
C GLU A 78 1.11 9.13 1.37
N ILE A 79 1.02 7.91 1.89
CA ILE A 79 -0.25 7.16 1.94
C ILE A 79 -1.29 7.92 2.80
N CYS A 80 -0.88 8.46 3.95
CA CYS A 80 -1.77 9.27 4.78
C CYS A 80 -2.30 10.50 4.06
N ASP A 81 -1.46 11.21 3.31
CA ASP A 81 -1.88 12.39 2.53
C ASP A 81 -2.91 12.03 1.45
N TRP A 82 -2.72 10.91 0.78
CA TRP A 82 -3.68 10.42 -0.19
C TRP A 82 -5.01 10.01 0.45
N ILE A 83 -4.96 9.43 1.65
CA ILE A 83 -6.15 9.06 2.41
C ILE A 83 -6.92 10.31 2.85
N GLU A 84 -6.23 11.35 3.31
CA GLU A 84 -6.85 12.62 3.67
C GLU A 84 -7.58 13.24 2.47
N GLY A 85 -6.91 13.37 1.33
CA GLY A 85 -7.53 13.84 0.09
C GLY A 85 -8.69 12.96 -0.39
N TYR A 86 -8.63 11.65 -0.13
CA TYR A 86 -9.72 10.74 -0.42
C TYR A 86 -10.92 11.00 0.50
N ILE A 87 -10.71 11.12 1.82
CA ILE A 87 -11.79 11.37 2.79
C ILE A 87 -12.56 12.64 2.44
N GLU A 88 -11.87 13.71 2.05
CA GLU A 88 -12.49 14.96 1.62
C GLU A 88 -13.38 14.82 0.38
N ASN A 89 -13.11 13.82 -0.47
CA ASN A 89 -13.79 13.59 -1.73
C ASN A 89 -14.44 12.20 -1.81
N GLU A 90 -14.75 11.57 -0.67
CA GLU A 90 -15.19 10.17 -0.57
C GLU A 90 -16.37 9.85 -1.47
N GLY A 91 -17.39 10.69 -1.51
CA GLY A 91 -18.58 10.47 -2.33
C GLY A 91 -18.26 10.39 -3.82
N TYR A 92 -17.37 11.25 -4.32
CA TYR A 92 -16.91 11.22 -5.71
C TYR A 92 -16.15 9.93 -6.03
N TYR A 93 -15.17 9.54 -5.19
CA TYR A 93 -14.39 8.34 -5.42
C TYR A 93 -15.24 7.08 -5.33
N ASN A 94 -16.13 6.96 -4.35
CA ASN A 94 -17.02 5.81 -4.21
C ASN A 94 -17.90 5.61 -5.45
N TRP A 95 -18.43 6.71 -5.99
CA TRP A 95 -19.21 6.65 -7.23
C TRP A 95 -18.33 6.22 -8.42
N ARG A 96 -17.15 6.82 -8.60
CA ARG A 96 -16.24 6.49 -9.72
C ARG A 96 -15.75 5.05 -9.65
N TYR A 97 -15.36 4.57 -8.47
CA TYR A 97 -14.92 3.18 -8.29
C TYR A 97 -16.04 2.17 -8.49
N SER A 98 -17.26 2.49 -8.10
CA SER A 98 -18.41 1.63 -8.40
C SER A 98 -18.63 1.47 -9.90
N GLN A 99 -18.54 2.55 -10.69
CA GLN A 99 -18.61 2.48 -12.15
C GLN A 99 -17.42 1.68 -12.72
N TYR A 100 -16.22 1.99 -12.31
CA TYR A 100 -15.01 1.29 -12.71
C TYR A 100 -15.10 -0.22 -12.46
N PHE A 101 -15.51 -0.62 -11.25
CA PHE A 101 -15.69 -2.03 -10.89
C PHE A 101 -16.72 -2.71 -11.77
N TYR A 102 -17.87 -2.09 -11.95
CA TYR A 102 -18.95 -2.65 -12.76
C TYR A 102 -18.51 -2.85 -14.22
N ASP A 103 -17.86 -1.86 -14.82
CA ASP A 103 -17.42 -1.88 -16.21
C ASP A 103 -16.33 -2.92 -16.48
N ASN A 104 -15.42 -3.11 -15.51
CA ASN A 104 -14.21 -3.90 -15.72
C ASN A 104 -14.29 -5.32 -15.14
N LYS A 105 -15.20 -5.60 -14.20
CA LYS A 105 -15.27 -6.89 -13.52
C LYS A 105 -15.33 -8.06 -14.51
N ARG A 106 -16.31 -8.10 -15.37
CA ARG A 106 -16.48 -9.19 -16.36
C ARG A 106 -15.35 -9.25 -17.38
N LYS A 107 -14.80 -8.10 -17.71
CA LYS A 107 -13.72 -7.98 -18.70
C LYS A 107 -12.43 -8.61 -18.23
N TYR A 108 -12.07 -8.42 -16.96
CA TYR A 108 -10.77 -8.77 -16.45
C TYR A 108 -10.75 -9.85 -15.36
N GLU A 109 -11.88 -10.24 -14.76
CA GLU A 109 -11.88 -11.39 -13.86
C GLU A 109 -11.48 -12.67 -14.60
N TYR A 110 -10.53 -13.39 -14.01
CA TYR A 110 -10.01 -14.66 -14.51
C TYR A 110 -9.51 -15.50 -13.34
N GLU A 111 -9.62 -16.81 -13.42
CA GLU A 111 -9.09 -17.71 -12.42
C GLU A 111 -8.70 -19.05 -13.01
N ASN A 112 -7.75 -19.71 -12.37
CA ASN A 112 -7.46 -21.12 -12.55
C ASN A 112 -7.60 -21.86 -11.21
N ASP A 113 -7.03 -23.08 -11.09
CA ASP A 113 -7.14 -23.88 -9.87
C ASP A 113 -6.52 -23.19 -8.65
N ARG A 114 -5.47 -22.40 -8.84
CA ARG A 114 -4.67 -21.81 -7.78
C ARG A 114 -4.85 -20.30 -7.63
N TYR A 115 -4.88 -19.58 -8.72
CA TYR A 115 -4.83 -18.13 -8.73
C TYR A 115 -6.11 -17.51 -9.28
N GLN A 116 -6.35 -16.27 -8.87
CA GLN A 116 -7.42 -15.43 -9.40
C GLN A 116 -6.91 -14.02 -9.71
N MET A 117 -7.42 -13.44 -10.78
CA MET A 117 -7.24 -12.04 -11.14
C MET A 117 -8.50 -11.29 -10.75
N ILE A 118 -8.38 -10.29 -9.88
CA ILE A 118 -9.50 -9.51 -9.36
C ILE A 118 -9.28 -8.01 -9.59
N ILE A 119 -10.36 -7.27 -9.50
CA ILE A 119 -10.39 -5.81 -9.68
C ILE A 119 -10.62 -5.16 -8.33
N PRO A 120 -9.91 -4.05 -8.00
CA PRO A 120 -10.20 -3.28 -6.80
C PRO A 120 -11.66 -2.79 -6.81
N LYS A 121 -12.38 -3.01 -5.71
CA LYS A 121 -13.77 -2.60 -5.54
C LYS A 121 -13.90 -1.13 -5.16
N ASP A 122 -12.92 -0.64 -4.42
CA ASP A 122 -12.91 0.70 -3.87
C ASP A 122 -11.46 1.20 -3.66
N VAL A 123 -11.34 2.43 -3.19
CA VAL A 123 -10.04 3.04 -2.92
C VAL A 123 -9.28 2.27 -1.84
N SER A 124 -9.96 1.70 -0.84
CA SER A 124 -9.29 0.97 0.24
C SER A 124 -8.57 -0.28 -0.24
N ASP A 125 -9.07 -0.93 -1.30
CA ASP A 125 -8.39 -2.06 -1.93
C ASP A 125 -7.06 -1.63 -2.56
N ILE A 126 -7.04 -0.47 -3.25
CA ILE A 126 -5.81 0.12 -3.83
C ILE A 126 -4.80 0.44 -2.72
N LEU A 127 -5.23 1.12 -1.66
CA LEU A 127 -4.37 1.53 -0.56
C LEU A 127 -3.82 0.34 0.22
N ARG A 128 -4.65 -0.68 0.44
CA ARG A 128 -4.24 -1.92 1.11
C ARG A 128 -3.22 -2.69 0.29
N ASP A 129 -3.43 -2.78 -1.01
CA ASP A 129 -2.47 -3.42 -1.91
C ASP A 129 -1.15 -2.67 -1.94
N ALA A 130 -1.17 -1.34 -2.05
CA ALA A 130 0.03 -0.49 -1.97
C ALA A 130 0.84 -0.74 -0.69
N ALA A 131 0.16 -0.79 0.46
CA ALA A 131 0.80 -1.05 1.75
C ALA A 131 1.41 -2.45 1.86
N GLN A 132 0.74 -3.49 1.32
CA GLN A 132 1.26 -4.86 1.32
C GLN A 132 2.40 -5.06 0.32
N GLN A 133 2.32 -4.40 -0.83
CA GLN A 133 3.31 -4.51 -1.90
C GLN A 133 4.52 -3.57 -1.71
N HIS A 134 4.45 -2.63 -0.78
CA HIS A 134 5.48 -1.61 -0.59
C HIS A 134 5.83 -0.92 -1.92
N ASN A 135 4.82 -0.37 -2.59
CA ASN A 135 4.95 0.31 -3.87
C ASN A 135 4.14 1.62 -3.91
N CYS A 136 4.28 2.40 -4.99
CA CYS A 136 3.61 3.68 -5.15
C CYS A 136 2.17 3.59 -5.70
N LEU A 137 1.49 2.45 -5.57
CA LEU A 137 0.16 2.22 -6.14
C LEU A 137 -0.90 3.20 -5.61
N TYR A 138 -0.75 3.74 -4.40
CA TYR A 138 -1.62 4.78 -3.85
C TYR A 138 -1.72 6.01 -4.77
N ARG A 139 -0.71 6.31 -5.58
CA ARG A 139 -0.73 7.41 -6.57
C ARG A 139 -1.66 7.12 -7.75
N TYR A 140 -2.12 5.89 -7.90
CA TYR A 140 -3.02 5.47 -8.98
C TYR A 140 -4.49 5.66 -8.65
N VAL A 141 -4.85 6.00 -7.41
CA VAL A 141 -6.24 6.20 -6.98
C VAL A 141 -7.01 7.11 -7.93
N TRP A 142 -6.43 8.27 -8.29
CA TRP A 142 -7.05 9.20 -9.22
C TRP A 142 -7.12 8.65 -10.66
N ARG A 143 -6.05 8.02 -11.15
CA ARG A 143 -5.97 7.48 -12.52
C ARG A 143 -6.97 6.34 -12.76
N VAL A 144 -7.20 5.52 -11.73
CA VAL A 144 -8.25 4.49 -11.77
C VAL A 144 -9.63 5.13 -11.77
N ALA A 145 -9.86 6.14 -10.90
CA ALA A 145 -11.13 6.86 -10.83
C ALA A 145 -11.47 7.60 -12.13
N SER A 146 -10.46 8.15 -12.83
CA SER A 146 -10.65 8.83 -14.14
C SER A 146 -10.84 7.85 -15.31
N GLY A 147 -10.49 6.58 -15.12
CA GLY A 147 -10.50 5.57 -16.19
C GLY A 147 -9.25 5.57 -17.08
N ASP A 148 -8.19 6.28 -16.67
CA ASP A 148 -6.93 6.37 -17.44
C ASP A 148 -6.13 5.07 -17.42
N THR A 149 -6.39 4.22 -16.45
CA THR A 149 -5.70 2.93 -16.30
C THR A 149 -6.59 1.91 -15.60
N VAL A 150 -6.30 0.65 -15.81
CA VAL A 150 -6.91 -0.47 -15.09
C VAL A 150 -5.87 -1.13 -14.21
N ILE A 151 -6.15 -1.21 -12.92
CA ILE A 151 -5.35 -1.94 -11.95
C ILE A 151 -6.02 -3.27 -11.65
N LEU A 152 -5.24 -4.34 -11.65
CA LEU A 152 -5.67 -5.69 -11.35
C LEU A 152 -4.80 -6.29 -10.25
N PHE A 153 -5.39 -7.12 -9.42
CA PHE A 153 -4.69 -7.83 -8.36
C PHE A 153 -4.71 -9.32 -8.61
N MET A 154 -3.54 -9.92 -8.69
CA MET A 154 -3.41 -11.36 -8.63
C MET A 154 -3.39 -11.83 -7.18
N ARG A 155 -4.21 -12.81 -6.85
CA ARG A 155 -4.35 -13.40 -5.52
C ARG A 155 -4.26 -14.93 -5.58
N ASP A 156 -3.83 -15.54 -4.49
CA ASP A 156 -3.97 -16.99 -4.28
C ASP A 156 -5.42 -17.28 -3.82
N LYS A 157 -6.06 -18.28 -4.40
CA LYS A 157 -7.44 -18.65 -4.01
C LYS A 157 -7.54 -19.20 -2.59
N GLY A 158 -6.46 -19.76 -2.07
CA GLY A 158 -6.37 -20.22 -0.68
C GLY A 158 -6.21 -19.09 0.34
N ASP A 159 -5.69 -17.92 -0.10
CA ASP A 159 -5.55 -16.72 0.74
C ASP A 159 -5.71 -15.45 -0.11
N SER A 160 -6.95 -15.08 -0.38
CA SER A 160 -7.27 -13.91 -1.20
C SER A 160 -6.97 -12.56 -0.54
N SER A 161 -6.66 -12.54 0.74
CA SER A 161 -6.28 -11.33 1.48
C SER A 161 -4.85 -10.87 1.20
N LYS A 162 -4.00 -11.80 0.69
CA LYS A 162 -2.59 -11.56 0.45
C LYS A 162 -2.33 -11.09 -0.97
N SER A 163 -1.70 -9.91 -1.10
CA SER A 163 -1.23 -9.40 -2.38
C SER A 163 -0.08 -10.25 -2.93
N LEU A 164 -0.21 -10.74 -4.17
CA LEU A 164 0.86 -11.46 -4.87
C LEU A 164 1.50 -10.59 -5.94
N VAL A 165 0.72 -10.20 -6.95
CA VAL A 165 1.17 -9.35 -8.05
C VAL A 165 0.12 -8.28 -8.30
N THR A 166 0.58 -7.05 -8.53
CA THR A 166 -0.24 -5.93 -9.02
C THR A 166 0.07 -5.71 -10.50
N LEU A 167 -0.96 -5.64 -11.33
CA LEU A 167 -0.84 -5.39 -12.76
C LEU A 167 -1.45 -4.04 -13.13
N GLU A 168 -0.84 -3.36 -14.08
CA GLU A 168 -1.42 -2.21 -14.78
C GLU A 168 -1.74 -2.59 -16.22
N VAL A 169 -2.99 -2.30 -16.64
CA VAL A 169 -3.43 -2.50 -18.02
C VAL A 169 -3.82 -1.16 -18.64
N LYS A 170 -3.25 -0.85 -19.79
CA LYS A 170 -3.56 0.34 -20.61
C LYS A 170 -3.70 -0.07 -22.07
N HIS A 171 -4.64 0.54 -22.76
CA HIS A 171 -4.83 0.36 -24.21
C HIS A 171 -4.82 -1.13 -24.64
N ASN A 172 -5.40 -2.00 -23.83
CA ASN A 172 -5.45 -3.44 -24.05
C ASN A 172 -4.07 -4.15 -23.96
N ALA A 173 -3.10 -3.54 -23.28
CA ALA A 173 -1.80 -4.13 -23.00
C ALA A 173 -1.51 -4.15 -21.49
N ILE A 174 -0.84 -5.20 -21.02
CA ILE A 174 -0.24 -5.25 -19.68
C ILE A 174 1.06 -4.45 -19.78
N VAL A 175 1.10 -3.29 -19.09
CA VAL A 175 2.25 -2.39 -19.11
C VAL A 175 3.13 -2.55 -17.88
N GLN A 176 2.57 -3.07 -16.77
CA GLN A 176 3.31 -3.38 -15.55
C GLN A 176 2.77 -4.64 -14.87
N ALA A 177 3.65 -5.42 -14.27
CA ALA A 177 3.32 -6.57 -13.43
C ALA A 177 4.41 -6.75 -12.35
N TYR A 178 4.13 -6.35 -11.12
CA TYR A 178 5.10 -6.36 -10.04
C TYR A 178 4.58 -7.01 -8.76
N ARG A 179 5.48 -7.70 -8.08
CA ARG A 179 5.35 -8.17 -6.70
C ARG A 179 5.82 -7.08 -5.72
N ALA A 180 5.72 -7.40 -4.44
CA ALA A 180 6.23 -6.54 -3.38
C ALA A 180 7.66 -6.02 -3.67
N PHE A 181 7.89 -4.73 -3.39
CA PHE A 181 9.16 -4.03 -3.63
C PHE A 181 9.54 -3.98 -5.13
N ASN A 182 8.56 -3.90 -6.02
CA ASN A 182 8.72 -3.88 -7.47
C ASN A 182 9.51 -5.06 -8.06
N LYS A 183 9.48 -6.22 -7.39
CA LYS A 183 10.10 -7.43 -7.91
C LYS A 183 9.26 -8.03 -9.04
N LEU A 184 9.90 -8.72 -9.95
CA LEU A 184 9.21 -9.44 -11.01
C LEU A 184 8.41 -10.63 -10.46
N PRO A 185 7.30 -11.02 -11.11
CA PRO A 185 6.58 -12.24 -10.82
C PRO A 185 7.51 -13.47 -10.94
N ASN A 186 7.27 -14.48 -10.10
CA ASN A 186 7.95 -15.78 -10.26
C ASN A 186 7.38 -16.56 -11.46
N GLU A 187 8.03 -17.67 -11.82
CA GLU A 187 7.65 -18.46 -12.99
C GLU A 187 6.18 -18.93 -12.99
N GLN A 188 5.65 -19.32 -11.82
CA GLN A 188 4.25 -19.77 -11.72
C GLN A 188 3.25 -18.61 -11.85
N GLU A 189 3.59 -17.46 -11.27
CA GLU A 189 2.81 -16.24 -11.38
C GLU A 189 2.85 -15.70 -12.82
N GLN A 190 4.02 -15.72 -13.45
CA GLN A 190 4.19 -15.30 -14.84
C GLN A 190 3.35 -16.18 -15.78
N LYS A 191 3.39 -17.50 -15.60
CA LYS A 191 2.55 -18.41 -16.38
C LYS A 191 1.06 -18.09 -16.25
N PHE A 192 0.58 -17.82 -15.05
CA PHE A 192 -0.82 -17.43 -14.84
C PHE A 192 -1.15 -16.10 -15.54
N ILE A 193 -0.25 -15.12 -15.48
CA ILE A 193 -0.43 -13.82 -16.15
C ILE A 193 -0.46 -14.00 -17.67
N GLU A 194 0.36 -14.89 -18.24
CA GLU A 194 0.35 -15.23 -19.66
C GLU A 194 -0.97 -15.93 -20.09
N GLU A 195 -1.46 -16.88 -19.28
CA GLU A 195 -2.75 -17.53 -19.50
C GLU A 195 -3.90 -16.50 -19.45
N PHE A 196 -3.89 -15.62 -18.46
CA PHE A 196 -4.83 -14.50 -18.33
C PHE A 196 -4.79 -13.57 -19.54
N ALA A 197 -3.60 -13.13 -19.95
CA ALA A 197 -3.43 -12.24 -21.08
C ALA A 197 -3.96 -12.85 -22.38
N LYS A 198 -3.69 -14.13 -22.61
CA LYS A 198 -4.19 -14.88 -23.76
C LYS A 198 -5.72 -14.96 -23.76
N GLU A 199 -6.32 -15.32 -22.62
CA GLU A 199 -7.77 -15.42 -22.49
C GLU A 199 -8.47 -14.07 -22.71
N LYS A 200 -7.89 -13.00 -22.17
CA LYS A 200 -8.44 -11.65 -22.28
C LYS A 200 -7.98 -10.89 -23.52
N LYS A 201 -7.19 -11.52 -24.40
CA LYS A 201 -6.63 -10.94 -25.62
C LYS A 201 -5.85 -9.65 -25.36
N LEU A 202 -5.03 -9.66 -24.29
CA LEU A 202 -4.17 -8.56 -23.93
C LEU A 202 -2.78 -8.76 -24.54
N CYS A 203 -2.14 -7.67 -24.97
CA CYS A 203 -0.73 -7.66 -25.35
C CYS A 203 0.16 -7.44 -24.12
N PHE A 204 1.46 -7.69 -24.26
CA PHE A 204 2.49 -7.29 -23.30
C PHE A 204 3.27 -6.12 -23.86
N GLU A 205 3.27 -5.01 -23.15
CA GLU A 205 4.08 -3.81 -23.42
C GLU A 205 4.75 -3.40 -22.10
N LEU A 206 5.51 -4.34 -21.50
CA LEU A 206 6.08 -4.16 -20.18
C LEU A 206 7.13 -3.03 -20.20
N GLU A 207 6.86 -1.97 -19.48
CA GLU A 207 7.81 -0.91 -19.19
C GLU A 207 8.68 -1.37 -18.00
N TYR A 208 9.89 -1.87 -18.31
CA TYR A 208 10.87 -2.14 -17.27
C TYR A 208 11.57 -0.82 -16.93
N TYR A 209 11.36 -0.31 -15.72
CA TYR A 209 12.23 0.72 -15.18
C TYR A 209 13.52 0.03 -14.71
N GLU A 210 14.61 0.29 -15.41
CA GLU A 210 15.96 -0.08 -14.98
C GLU A 210 16.38 0.72 -13.74
#